data_1ddb88699224f1cbea8c1a12ca3a9d7b
#
_entry.id   1ddb88699224f1cbea8c1a12ca3a9d7b
#
_cell.length_a   1.000
_cell.length_b   1.000
_cell.length_c   1.000
_cell.angle_alpha   90.00
_cell.angle_beta   90.00
_cell.angle_gamma   90.00
#
_symmetry.space_group_name_H-M   'P 1'
#
loop_
_entity.id
_entity.type
_entity.pdbx_description
1 polymer ?
#
loop_
_entity_poly.entity_id
_entity_poly.type
_entity_poly.pdbx_seq_one_letter_code
_entity_poly.pdbx_strand_id
1 'polypeptide(L)'
;MTTLYITHPAGLQHIPPAGHPERPDRLRVIERVLEHESFSTLARDQAPAAPFHRIALCHPMDYIEAIQDASPVEGLVRLDADTSMSPGTFEAALRSAGGAVMAVDEVMTGKVNNAFCAMRPPGHHAEKASPMGFCFFNNAAIAARHAQNHYGAERAAIIDFDVHHGNGTQDIFWADPTVMYCSTHEMPLYPGTGAVSERGEHNNIVNAPLRAGDGGDEFEQAFETVILPRLRDFRPDLVIISAGFDAHLRDPLANINLLEPDYIWVTRKLMEVADQCANGRVVSLLEGGYDLQGLGRSVAVHVTALMRG
;
A
#
# COMPACT_ATOMS: atom_id res chain seq x y z
N MET A 1 -21.52 7.82 0.40
CA MET A 1 -20.54 6.74 0.63
C MET A 1 -19.79 7.02 1.92
N THR A 2 -19.54 6.02 2.76
CA THR A 2 -18.78 6.19 4.01
C THR A 2 -17.37 5.71 3.79
N THR A 3 -16.38 6.61 3.94
CA THR A 3 -14.96 6.32 3.85
C THR A 3 -14.34 6.36 5.25
N LEU A 4 -13.60 5.32 5.62
CA LEU A 4 -12.89 5.25 6.89
C LEU A 4 -11.43 5.65 6.70
N TYR A 5 -10.96 6.60 7.51
CA TYR A 5 -9.55 6.95 7.64
C TYR A 5 -8.97 6.28 8.90
N ILE A 6 -7.94 5.49 8.72
CA ILE A 6 -7.26 4.77 9.81
C ILE A 6 -5.83 5.29 9.92
N THR A 7 -5.44 5.67 11.14
CA THR A 7 -4.06 6.09 11.47
C THR A 7 -3.74 5.71 12.93
N HIS A 8 -2.49 5.87 13.36
CA HIS A 8 -2.11 5.69 14.76
C HIS A 8 -0.82 6.44 15.08
N PRO A 9 -0.70 7.09 16.27
CA PRO A 9 0.51 7.82 16.68
C PRO A 9 1.79 6.99 16.71
N ALA A 10 1.71 5.67 16.84
CA ALA A 10 2.88 4.79 16.77
C ALA A 10 3.67 4.94 15.46
N GLY A 11 3.00 5.26 14.35
CA GLY A 11 3.67 5.55 13.08
C GLY A 11 4.64 6.74 13.15
N LEU A 12 4.44 7.65 14.10
CA LEU A 12 5.35 8.77 14.36
C LEU A 12 6.57 8.36 15.19
N GLN A 13 6.53 7.20 15.86
CA GLN A 13 7.62 6.70 16.70
C GLN A 13 8.64 5.84 15.92
N HIS A 14 8.30 5.45 14.69
CA HIS A 14 9.28 4.88 13.78
C HIS A 14 10.20 6.00 13.28
N ILE A 15 11.41 6.07 13.84
CA ILE A 15 12.39 7.15 13.60
C ILE A 15 13.57 6.57 12.82
N PRO A 16 13.61 6.72 11.49
CA PRO A 16 14.75 6.29 10.68
C PRO A 16 15.96 7.21 10.86
N PRO A 17 17.12 6.90 10.27
CA PRO A 17 18.31 7.76 10.32
C PRO A 17 18.01 9.20 9.87
N ALA A 18 18.78 10.16 10.38
CA ALA A 18 18.63 11.56 10.00
C ALA A 18 18.78 11.76 8.48
N GLY A 19 17.87 12.52 7.89
CA GLY A 19 17.83 12.75 6.43
C GLY A 19 17.15 11.65 5.62
N HIS A 20 16.66 10.61 6.26
CA HIS A 20 15.93 9.55 5.57
C HIS A 20 14.62 10.07 4.97
N PRO A 21 14.27 9.69 3.73
CA PRO A 21 13.05 10.19 3.06
C PRO A 21 11.77 9.64 3.71
N GLU A 22 11.75 8.36 4.12
CA GLU A 22 10.65 7.76 4.84
C GLU A 22 10.71 8.20 6.31
N ARG A 23 9.97 9.23 6.69
CA ARG A 23 10.06 9.93 7.98
C ARG A 23 8.69 10.28 8.56
N PRO A 24 8.59 10.52 9.89
CA PRO A 24 7.32 10.85 10.55
C PRO A 24 6.55 12.03 9.94
N ASP A 25 7.24 12.98 9.31
CA ASP A 25 6.59 14.14 8.68
C ASP A 25 5.63 13.75 7.56
N ARG A 26 5.79 12.57 6.96
CA ARG A 26 4.86 12.02 5.98
C ARG A 26 3.45 11.84 6.58
N LEU A 27 3.33 11.27 7.77
CA LEU A 27 2.02 11.20 8.44
C LEU A 27 1.51 12.56 8.90
N ARG A 28 2.39 13.42 9.44
CA ARG A 28 2.00 14.77 9.88
C ARG A 28 1.39 15.61 8.76
N VAL A 29 1.93 15.52 7.55
CA VAL A 29 1.35 16.26 6.42
C VAL A 29 0.02 15.69 5.98
N ILE A 30 -0.14 14.36 5.99
CA ILE A 30 -1.41 13.69 5.68
C ILE A 30 -2.48 14.09 6.71
N GLU A 31 -2.19 13.98 8.00
CA GLU A 31 -3.10 14.36 9.07
C GLU A 31 -3.55 15.82 8.92
N ARG A 32 -2.60 16.74 8.72
CA ARG A 32 -2.89 18.17 8.53
C ARG A 32 -3.81 18.43 7.34
N VAL A 33 -3.58 17.76 6.22
CA VAL A 33 -4.40 17.94 5.01
C VAL A 33 -5.81 17.40 5.24
N LEU A 34 -5.94 16.26 5.89
CA LEU A 34 -7.23 15.64 6.18
C LEU A 34 -8.00 16.26 7.35
N GLU A 35 -7.40 17.24 8.08
CA GLU A 35 -8.11 18.09 9.03
C GLU A 35 -8.98 19.18 8.37
N HIS A 36 -8.78 19.45 7.07
CA HIS A 36 -9.57 20.44 6.36
C HIS A 36 -11.05 20.07 6.35
N GLU A 37 -11.94 21.08 6.38
CA GLU A 37 -13.40 20.93 6.49
C GLU A 37 -14.02 20.02 5.40
N SER A 38 -13.43 19.94 4.20
CA SER A 38 -13.87 19.05 3.13
C SER A 38 -13.78 17.56 3.49
N PHE A 39 -13.04 17.21 4.53
CA PHE A 39 -12.88 15.85 5.06
C PHE A 39 -13.63 15.60 6.38
N SER A 40 -14.54 16.52 6.77
CA SER A 40 -15.30 16.42 8.03
C SER A 40 -16.21 15.21 8.11
N THR A 41 -16.59 14.63 6.97
CA THR A 41 -17.45 13.44 6.88
C THR A 41 -16.68 12.12 6.88
N LEU A 42 -15.34 12.14 6.91
CA LEU A 42 -14.54 10.92 7.08
C LEU A 42 -14.84 10.30 8.44
N ALA A 43 -15.21 9.02 8.44
CA ALA A 43 -15.10 8.21 9.65
C ALA A 43 -13.60 8.07 10.02
N ARG A 44 -13.28 8.09 11.30
CA ARG A 44 -11.89 8.05 11.77
C ARG A 44 -11.73 7.04 12.87
N ASP A 45 -10.67 6.23 12.79
CA ASP A 45 -10.33 5.28 13.84
C ASP A 45 -8.81 5.08 13.96
N GLN A 46 -8.38 4.45 15.03
CA GLN A 46 -6.99 4.15 15.30
C GLN A 46 -6.66 2.69 14.98
N ALA A 47 -5.56 2.47 14.27
CA ALA A 47 -5.08 1.15 13.93
C ALA A 47 -4.79 0.30 15.19
N PRO A 48 -5.40 -0.88 15.38
CA PRO A 48 -4.99 -1.82 16.42
C PRO A 48 -3.62 -2.41 16.10
N ALA A 49 -2.93 -3.00 17.07
CA ALA A 49 -1.77 -3.84 16.77
C ALA A 49 -2.24 -5.17 16.17
N ALA A 50 -1.65 -5.59 15.05
CA ALA A 50 -1.94 -6.89 14.47
C ALA A 50 -1.43 -8.00 15.40
N PRO A 51 -2.24 -8.99 15.76
CA PRO A 51 -1.74 -10.17 16.44
C PRO A 51 -0.88 -11.01 15.45
N PHE A 52 0.17 -11.66 15.95
CA PHE A 52 1.14 -12.39 15.14
C PHE A 52 0.50 -13.41 14.20
N HIS A 53 -0.57 -14.08 14.60
CA HIS A 53 -1.26 -15.05 13.74
C HIS A 53 -1.89 -14.42 12.47
N ARG A 54 -2.13 -13.12 12.44
CA ARG A 54 -2.56 -12.41 11.23
C ARG A 54 -1.39 -12.10 10.31
N ILE A 55 -0.26 -11.70 10.87
CA ILE A 55 0.98 -11.48 10.11
C ILE A 55 1.50 -12.82 9.57
N ALA A 56 1.36 -13.89 10.34
CA ALA A 56 1.77 -15.24 9.97
C ALA A 56 0.99 -15.85 8.78
N LEU A 57 -0.05 -15.18 8.28
CA LEU A 57 -0.69 -15.55 7.01
C LEU A 57 0.23 -15.30 5.80
N CYS A 58 1.22 -14.42 5.93
CA CYS A 58 2.13 -14.03 4.85
C CYS A 58 3.60 -14.23 5.19
N HIS A 59 3.95 -14.14 6.47
CA HIS A 59 5.33 -14.18 6.96
C HIS A 59 5.52 -15.33 7.94
N PRO A 60 6.59 -16.15 7.84
CA PRO A 60 6.87 -17.21 8.81
C PRO A 60 7.01 -16.66 10.25
N MET A 61 6.63 -17.46 11.24
CA MET A 61 6.69 -17.03 12.65
C MET A 61 8.09 -16.68 13.11
N ASP A 62 9.09 -17.44 12.68
CA ASP A 62 10.52 -17.19 12.97
C ASP A 62 10.99 -15.83 12.42
N TYR A 63 10.48 -15.42 11.25
CA TYR A 63 10.73 -14.08 10.71
C TYR A 63 10.09 -12.99 11.59
N ILE A 64 8.84 -13.16 12.03
CA ILE A 64 8.14 -12.20 12.88
C ILE A 64 8.89 -12.05 14.21
N GLU A 65 9.29 -13.15 14.82
CA GLU A 65 10.09 -13.19 16.05
C GLU A 65 11.46 -12.54 15.85
N ALA A 66 12.12 -12.80 14.72
CA ALA A 66 13.39 -12.15 14.38
C ALA A 66 13.28 -10.63 14.25
N ILE A 67 12.21 -10.11 13.64
CA ILE A 67 11.94 -8.66 13.59
C ILE A 67 11.67 -8.10 14.98
N GLN A 68 10.94 -8.83 15.83
CA GLN A 68 10.71 -8.44 17.22
C GLN A 68 12.02 -8.37 18.02
N ASP A 69 12.84 -9.40 17.93
CA ASP A 69 14.11 -9.51 18.65
C ASP A 69 15.14 -8.47 18.19
N ALA A 70 15.07 -8.08 16.91
CA ALA A 70 15.91 -7.01 16.37
C ALA A 70 15.50 -5.60 16.83
N SER A 71 14.34 -5.46 17.51
CA SER A 71 13.85 -4.14 17.94
C SER A 71 14.77 -3.57 19.04
N PRO A 72 15.43 -2.42 18.80
CA PRO A 72 16.36 -1.87 19.77
C PRO A 72 15.63 -1.19 20.94
N VAL A 73 16.24 -1.19 22.12
CA VAL A 73 15.78 -0.38 23.27
C VAL A 73 16.24 1.07 23.18
N GLU A 74 17.35 1.31 22.44
CA GLU A 74 17.92 2.63 22.14
C GLU A 74 18.67 2.61 20.82
N GLY A 75 18.82 3.77 20.19
CA GLY A 75 19.57 3.92 18.93
C GLY A 75 18.86 3.32 17.72
N LEU A 76 19.64 2.82 16.77
CA LEU A 76 19.18 2.27 15.50
C LEU A 76 19.82 0.91 15.24
N VAL A 77 19.05 -0.04 14.76
CA VAL A 77 19.51 -1.33 14.21
C VAL A 77 19.20 -1.35 12.73
N ARG A 78 20.20 -1.63 11.92
CA ARG A 78 20.08 -1.76 10.46
C ARG A 78 19.79 -3.21 10.09
N LEU A 79 18.70 -3.45 9.38
CA LEU A 79 18.32 -4.80 8.92
C LEU A 79 18.75 -5.05 7.47
N ASP A 80 18.73 -4.00 6.64
CA ASP A 80 19.11 -4.03 5.24
C ASP A 80 19.82 -2.72 4.84
N ALA A 81 20.18 -2.58 3.58
CA ALA A 81 20.86 -1.42 3.03
C ALA A 81 20.16 -0.09 3.33
N ASP A 82 18.82 -0.11 3.36
CA ASP A 82 17.95 1.05 3.50
C ASP A 82 16.89 0.91 4.61
N THR A 83 16.82 -0.23 5.28
CA THR A 83 15.79 -0.54 6.27
C THR A 83 16.38 -0.61 7.68
N SER A 84 15.93 0.27 8.57
CA SER A 84 16.45 0.41 9.93
C SER A 84 15.32 0.47 10.95
N MET A 85 15.58 -0.07 12.16
CA MET A 85 14.67 -0.03 13.30
C MET A 85 15.13 0.97 14.36
N SER A 86 14.21 1.74 14.88
CA SER A 86 14.30 2.49 16.14
C SER A 86 13.43 1.82 17.22
N PRO A 87 13.49 2.24 18.50
CA PRO A 87 12.71 1.61 19.57
C PRO A 87 11.20 1.51 19.33
N GLY A 88 10.60 2.46 18.60
CA GLY A 88 9.16 2.46 18.27
C GLY A 88 8.78 1.71 16.99
N THR A 89 9.76 1.19 16.24
CA THR A 89 9.51 0.64 14.89
C THR A 89 8.64 -0.61 14.92
N PHE A 90 8.89 -1.55 15.82
CA PHE A 90 8.12 -2.80 15.88
C PHE A 90 6.65 -2.55 16.17
N GLU A 91 6.34 -1.71 17.16
CA GLU A 91 4.94 -1.31 17.45
C GLU A 91 4.31 -0.61 16.23
N ALA A 92 5.04 0.28 15.57
CA ALA A 92 4.53 0.94 14.37
C ALA A 92 4.23 -0.07 13.25
N ALA A 93 5.09 -1.07 13.03
CA ALA A 93 4.88 -2.12 12.05
C ALA A 93 3.67 -3.00 12.38
N LEU A 94 3.49 -3.35 13.67
CA LEU A 94 2.29 -4.06 14.12
C LEU A 94 1.01 -3.25 13.90
N ARG A 95 1.06 -1.92 14.13
CA ARG A 95 -0.08 -1.02 13.88
C ARG A 95 -0.34 -0.83 12.39
N SER A 96 0.69 -0.80 11.57
CA SER A 96 0.53 -0.72 10.11
C SER A 96 -0.21 -1.95 9.57
N ALA A 97 0.24 -3.14 9.93
CA ALA A 97 -0.44 -4.38 9.60
C ALA A 97 -1.84 -4.48 10.22
N GLY A 98 -2.00 -4.03 11.48
CA GLY A 98 -3.29 -4.03 12.17
C GLY A 98 -4.32 -3.07 11.58
N GLY A 99 -3.87 -1.91 11.08
CA GLY A 99 -4.71 -0.98 10.33
C GLY A 99 -5.21 -1.57 9.02
N ALA A 100 -4.36 -2.33 8.33
CA ALA A 100 -4.75 -3.05 7.11
C ALA A 100 -5.80 -4.15 7.40
N VAL A 101 -5.62 -4.91 8.48
CA VAL A 101 -6.60 -5.92 8.95
C VAL A 101 -7.93 -5.25 9.31
N MET A 102 -7.90 -4.17 10.10
CA MET A 102 -9.09 -3.42 10.48
C MET A 102 -9.82 -2.84 9.27
N ALA A 103 -9.09 -2.29 8.29
CA ALA A 103 -9.70 -1.78 7.07
C ALA A 103 -10.51 -2.86 6.34
N VAL A 104 -9.96 -4.07 6.25
CA VAL A 104 -10.67 -5.23 5.71
C VAL A 104 -11.90 -5.58 6.54
N ASP A 105 -11.78 -5.62 7.88
CA ASP A 105 -12.91 -5.94 8.76
C ASP A 105 -14.09 -4.98 8.55
N GLU A 106 -13.82 -3.68 8.51
CA GLU A 106 -14.84 -2.66 8.39
C GLU A 106 -15.50 -2.64 6.99
N VAL A 107 -14.70 -2.89 5.93
CA VAL A 107 -15.18 -2.94 4.54
C VAL A 107 -15.93 -4.25 4.25
N MET A 108 -15.39 -5.39 4.66
CA MET A 108 -16.01 -6.71 4.39
C MET A 108 -17.33 -6.90 5.15
N THR A 109 -17.46 -6.31 6.33
CA THR A 109 -18.72 -6.33 7.09
C THR A 109 -19.74 -5.30 6.61
N GLY A 110 -19.38 -4.42 5.67
CA GLY A 110 -20.25 -3.38 5.13
C GLY A 110 -20.53 -2.22 6.08
N LYS A 111 -19.76 -2.06 7.16
CA LYS A 111 -19.87 -0.90 8.06
C LYS A 111 -19.42 0.38 7.37
N VAL A 112 -18.44 0.27 6.48
CA VAL A 112 -17.98 1.34 5.59
C VAL A 112 -17.89 0.83 4.14
N ASN A 113 -17.93 1.73 3.18
CA ASN A 113 -17.82 1.35 1.76
C ASN A 113 -16.35 1.10 1.37
N ASN A 114 -15.45 1.96 1.85
CA ASN A 114 -14.02 1.86 1.62
C ASN A 114 -13.23 2.43 2.79
N ALA A 115 -11.92 2.17 2.80
CA ALA A 115 -11.01 2.66 3.84
C ALA A 115 -9.69 3.13 3.24
N PHE A 116 -9.11 4.18 3.82
CA PHE A 116 -7.73 4.59 3.60
C PHE A 116 -6.95 4.49 4.92
N CYS A 117 -5.93 3.62 4.94
CA CYS A 117 -5.05 3.41 6.07
C CYS A 117 -3.73 4.15 5.84
N ALA A 118 -3.54 5.29 6.51
CA ALA A 118 -2.30 6.05 6.47
C ALA A 118 -1.43 5.67 7.67
N MET A 119 -0.62 4.66 7.48
CA MET A 119 0.31 4.15 8.49
C MET A 119 1.74 4.12 7.97
N ARG A 120 2.69 4.07 8.87
CA ARG A 120 4.11 3.82 8.67
C ARG A 120 4.56 2.75 9.66
N PRO A 121 5.51 1.88 9.27
CA PRO A 121 6.22 1.78 7.97
C PRO A 121 5.32 1.27 6.83
N PRO A 122 5.75 1.45 5.55
CA PRO A 122 5.10 0.86 4.37
C PRO A 122 5.29 -0.66 4.33
N GLY A 123 4.76 -1.33 3.29
CA GLY A 123 4.72 -2.79 3.31
C GLY A 123 5.11 -3.51 2.02
N HIS A 124 4.93 -2.93 0.83
CA HIS A 124 4.93 -3.66 -0.44
C HIS A 124 6.28 -4.29 -0.84
N HIS A 125 7.40 -3.83 -0.28
CA HIS A 125 8.72 -4.42 -0.50
C HIS A 125 9.04 -5.60 0.43
N ALA A 126 8.34 -5.75 1.57
CA ALA A 126 8.61 -6.86 2.49
C ALA A 126 8.26 -8.20 1.83
N GLU A 127 9.27 -9.02 1.57
CA GLU A 127 9.12 -10.39 1.07
C GLU A 127 8.71 -11.35 2.19
N LYS A 128 8.46 -12.61 1.88
CA LYS A 128 7.98 -13.59 2.88
C LYS A 128 8.82 -13.60 4.17
N ALA A 129 10.14 -13.50 4.04
CA ALA A 129 11.08 -13.57 5.17
C ALA A 129 12.25 -12.60 5.04
N SER A 130 12.04 -11.45 4.38
CA SER A 130 13.09 -10.45 4.18
C SER A 130 12.50 -9.04 4.29
N PRO A 131 12.96 -8.21 5.24
CA PRO A 131 12.63 -6.79 5.28
C PRO A 131 13.51 -6.05 4.29
N MET A 132 12.95 -5.12 3.52
CA MET A 132 13.68 -4.26 2.60
C MET A 132 12.83 -3.07 2.16
N GLY A 133 13.44 -2.07 1.53
CA GLY A 133 12.69 -0.93 0.98
C GLY A 133 11.84 -0.22 2.03
N PHE A 134 12.37 -0.02 3.23
CA PHE A 134 11.68 0.57 4.39
C PHE A 134 10.55 -0.29 5.00
N CYS A 135 10.28 -1.48 4.44
CA CYS A 135 9.16 -2.35 4.79
C CYS A 135 9.59 -3.50 5.71
N PHE A 136 8.73 -3.83 6.68
CA PHE A 136 8.95 -4.94 7.64
C PHE A 136 7.95 -6.07 7.45
N PHE A 137 6.65 -5.74 7.32
CA PHE A 137 5.57 -6.68 7.03
C PHE A 137 4.80 -6.17 5.82
N ASN A 138 4.35 -7.08 4.97
CA ASN A 138 3.60 -6.73 3.77
C ASN A 138 2.13 -6.48 4.11
N ASN A 139 1.79 -5.23 4.36
CA ASN A 139 0.46 -4.83 4.83
C ASN A 139 -0.65 -5.20 3.82
N ALA A 140 -0.40 -5.04 2.53
CA ALA A 140 -1.35 -5.36 1.47
C ALA A 140 -1.57 -6.88 1.33
N ALA A 141 -0.50 -7.65 1.43
CA ALA A 141 -0.60 -9.11 1.43
C ALA A 141 -1.36 -9.64 2.65
N ILE A 142 -1.09 -9.09 3.84
CA ILE A 142 -1.80 -9.43 5.07
C ILE A 142 -3.30 -9.10 4.93
N ALA A 143 -3.65 -7.95 4.36
CA ALA A 143 -5.03 -7.57 4.10
C ALA A 143 -5.73 -8.58 3.16
N ALA A 144 -5.09 -8.97 2.05
CA ALA A 144 -5.63 -9.95 1.11
C ALA A 144 -5.86 -11.32 1.79
N ARG A 145 -4.87 -11.82 2.50
CA ARG A 145 -5.00 -13.09 3.23
C ARG A 145 -6.04 -13.04 4.34
N HIS A 146 -6.15 -11.91 5.02
CA HIS A 146 -7.17 -11.75 6.06
C HIS A 146 -8.58 -11.78 5.45
N ALA A 147 -8.81 -11.10 4.33
CA ALA A 147 -10.09 -11.16 3.62
C ALA A 147 -10.46 -12.58 3.20
N GLN A 148 -9.50 -13.34 2.69
CA GLN A 148 -9.69 -14.74 2.29
C GLN A 148 -9.98 -15.64 3.49
N ASN A 149 -9.12 -15.59 4.52
CA ASN A 149 -9.20 -16.50 5.67
C ASN A 149 -10.39 -16.24 6.58
N HIS A 150 -10.75 -14.97 6.77
CA HIS A 150 -11.77 -14.59 7.77
C HIS A 150 -13.14 -14.34 7.17
N TYR A 151 -13.18 -13.81 5.94
CA TYR A 151 -14.43 -13.44 5.27
C TYR A 151 -14.77 -14.31 4.06
N GLY A 152 -13.91 -15.27 3.72
CA GLY A 152 -14.15 -16.19 2.60
C GLY A 152 -14.10 -15.53 1.22
N ALA A 153 -13.37 -14.40 1.08
CA ALA A 153 -13.11 -13.84 -0.24
C ALA A 153 -12.37 -14.88 -1.10
N GLU A 154 -12.92 -15.24 -2.23
CA GLU A 154 -12.28 -16.23 -3.13
C GLU A 154 -11.11 -15.61 -3.87
N ARG A 155 -11.24 -14.35 -4.29
CA ARG A 155 -10.24 -13.62 -5.06
C ARG A 155 -10.03 -12.23 -4.48
N ALA A 156 -8.75 -11.85 -4.29
CA ALA A 156 -8.36 -10.50 -3.95
C ALA A 156 -7.45 -9.93 -5.04
N ALA A 157 -7.58 -8.64 -5.34
CA ALA A 157 -6.66 -7.96 -6.23
C ALA A 157 -5.91 -6.87 -5.47
N ILE A 158 -4.58 -6.83 -5.61
CA ILE A 158 -3.70 -5.80 -5.08
C ILE A 158 -3.19 -4.98 -6.26
N ILE A 159 -3.51 -3.70 -6.29
CA ILE A 159 -3.10 -2.76 -7.32
C ILE A 159 -2.14 -1.77 -6.69
N ASP A 160 -0.93 -1.79 -7.18
CA ASP A 160 0.20 -1.02 -6.69
C ASP A 160 0.55 0.07 -7.72
N PHE A 161 0.40 1.33 -7.33
CA PHE A 161 0.81 2.46 -8.12
C PHE A 161 1.93 3.29 -7.46
N ASP A 162 2.58 2.71 -6.44
CA ASP A 162 3.88 3.20 -5.98
C ASP A 162 4.86 3.22 -7.16
N VAL A 163 5.77 4.19 -7.17
CA VAL A 163 6.74 4.30 -8.28
C VAL A 163 7.76 3.18 -8.28
N HIS A 164 7.95 2.51 -7.12
CA HIS A 164 8.81 1.35 -6.98
C HIS A 164 7.99 0.06 -7.13
N HIS A 165 8.56 -0.93 -7.78
CA HIS A 165 7.92 -2.24 -7.89
C HIS A 165 7.78 -2.92 -6.52
N GLY A 166 6.57 -3.34 -6.15
CA GLY A 166 6.29 -4.08 -4.91
C GLY A 166 6.74 -5.54 -4.98
N ASN A 167 8.04 -5.77 -5.01
CA ASN A 167 8.66 -7.09 -5.13
C ASN A 167 8.20 -8.05 -4.03
N GLY A 168 7.95 -7.56 -2.82
CA GLY A 168 7.47 -8.39 -1.70
C GLY A 168 6.07 -8.91 -1.94
N THR A 169 5.17 -8.09 -2.45
CA THR A 169 3.82 -8.52 -2.82
C THR A 169 3.87 -9.55 -3.95
N GLN A 170 4.70 -9.32 -4.98
CA GLN A 170 4.94 -10.27 -6.06
C GLN A 170 5.50 -11.60 -5.53
N ASP A 171 6.51 -11.58 -4.64
CA ASP A 171 7.10 -12.79 -4.04
C ASP A 171 6.07 -13.63 -3.27
N ILE A 172 5.26 -12.97 -2.44
CA ILE A 172 4.27 -13.66 -1.60
C ILE A 172 3.21 -14.37 -2.45
N PHE A 173 2.80 -13.78 -3.57
CA PHE A 173 1.70 -14.30 -4.41
C PHE A 173 2.16 -14.93 -5.73
N TRP A 174 3.46 -15.18 -5.92
CA TRP A 174 4.01 -15.71 -7.17
C TRP A 174 3.32 -16.97 -7.69
N ALA A 175 2.98 -17.90 -6.79
CA ALA A 175 2.37 -19.19 -7.11
C ALA A 175 0.89 -19.28 -6.67
N ASP A 176 0.20 -18.14 -6.44
CA ASP A 176 -1.16 -18.15 -5.92
C ASP A 176 -2.17 -17.57 -6.92
N PRO A 177 -3.01 -18.42 -7.56
CA PRO A 177 -4.00 -17.95 -8.53
C PRO A 177 -5.16 -17.16 -7.92
N THR A 178 -5.30 -17.14 -6.59
CA THR A 178 -6.42 -16.51 -5.88
C THR A 178 -6.15 -15.03 -5.57
N VAL A 179 -4.91 -14.58 -5.75
CA VAL A 179 -4.56 -13.16 -5.60
C VAL A 179 -3.90 -12.66 -6.89
N MET A 180 -4.48 -11.61 -7.46
CA MET A 180 -3.86 -10.89 -8.58
C MET A 180 -3.07 -9.70 -8.03
N TYR A 181 -1.83 -9.56 -8.45
CA TYR A 181 -1.00 -8.38 -8.22
C TYR A 181 -0.78 -7.64 -9.52
N CYS A 182 -1.09 -6.34 -9.52
CA CYS A 182 -0.88 -5.45 -10.65
C CYS A 182 -0.02 -4.27 -10.20
N SER A 183 1.01 -3.93 -10.97
CA SER A 183 1.91 -2.82 -10.62
C SER A 183 2.22 -1.95 -11.84
N THR A 184 2.12 -0.63 -11.65
CA THR A 184 2.83 0.36 -12.47
C THR A 184 4.01 0.89 -11.67
N HIS A 185 5.19 0.93 -12.24
CA HIS A 185 6.41 1.38 -11.55
C HIS A 185 7.44 1.88 -12.56
N GLU A 186 8.37 2.71 -12.13
CA GLU A 186 9.48 3.13 -12.98
C GLU A 186 10.48 1.97 -13.17
N MET A 187 10.88 1.73 -14.41
CA MET A 187 11.91 0.72 -14.74
C MET A 187 12.86 1.24 -15.82
N PRO A 188 14.21 1.20 -15.59
CA PRO A 188 14.90 0.60 -14.44
C PRO A 188 14.92 1.54 -13.20
N LEU A 189 14.51 1.04 -12.07
CA LEU A 189 14.61 1.70 -10.76
C LEU A 189 14.70 0.61 -9.67
N TYR A 190 14.92 1.00 -8.39
CA TYR A 190 14.80 0.09 -7.25
C TYR A 190 13.43 -0.61 -7.25
N PRO A 191 13.32 -1.89 -6.90
CA PRO A 191 14.40 -2.83 -6.51
C PRO A 191 15.04 -3.57 -7.68
N GLY A 192 14.70 -3.26 -8.94
CA GLY A 192 15.25 -3.88 -10.15
C GLY A 192 14.47 -5.10 -10.64
N THR A 193 13.29 -5.34 -10.08
CA THR A 193 12.32 -6.38 -10.48
C THR A 193 11.10 -5.73 -11.17
N GLY A 194 10.11 -6.52 -11.59
CA GLY A 194 8.87 -6.02 -12.18
C GLY A 194 8.89 -5.99 -13.72
N ALA A 195 9.73 -6.80 -14.36
CA ALA A 195 9.71 -6.92 -15.82
C ALA A 195 8.36 -7.48 -16.30
N VAL A 196 7.92 -7.06 -17.50
CA VAL A 196 6.68 -7.57 -18.14
C VAL A 196 6.66 -9.10 -18.28
N SER A 197 7.82 -9.73 -18.30
CA SER A 197 7.97 -11.19 -18.35
C SER A 197 7.71 -11.89 -17.00
N GLU A 198 7.74 -11.16 -15.88
CA GLU A 198 7.46 -11.68 -14.55
C GLU A 198 5.94 -11.73 -14.35
N ARG A 199 5.35 -12.92 -14.53
CA ARG A 199 3.89 -13.10 -14.60
C ARG A 199 3.32 -14.01 -13.51
N GLY A 200 4.16 -14.56 -12.63
CA GLY A 200 3.76 -15.60 -11.69
C GLY A 200 3.44 -16.94 -12.39
N GLU A 201 3.30 -17.99 -11.61
CA GLU A 201 3.02 -19.35 -12.14
C GLU A 201 1.63 -19.47 -12.78
N HIS A 202 0.69 -18.61 -12.38
CA HIS A 202 -0.70 -18.64 -12.84
C HIS A 202 -1.06 -17.42 -13.69
N ASN A 203 -0.06 -16.66 -14.17
CA ASN A 203 -0.29 -15.42 -14.89
C ASN A 203 -1.11 -14.40 -14.08
N ASN A 204 -0.96 -14.44 -12.77
CA ASN A 204 -1.65 -13.60 -11.78
C ASN A 204 -0.86 -12.33 -11.41
N ILE A 205 0.38 -12.21 -11.88
CA ILE A 205 1.23 -11.03 -11.75
C ILE A 205 1.15 -10.22 -13.04
N VAL A 206 0.90 -8.92 -12.93
CA VAL A 206 0.71 -7.99 -14.05
C VAL A 206 1.59 -6.77 -13.87
N ASN A 207 2.76 -6.78 -14.46
CA ASN A 207 3.72 -5.68 -14.43
C ASN A 207 3.57 -4.80 -15.66
N ALA A 208 3.33 -3.50 -15.47
CA ALA A 208 3.22 -2.48 -16.49
C ALA A 208 4.24 -1.35 -16.21
N PRO A 209 5.54 -1.60 -16.47
CA PRO A 209 6.61 -0.67 -16.17
C PRO A 209 6.50 0.60 -17.01
N LEU A 210 6.80 1.73 -16.39
CA LEU A 210 6.92 3.06 -16.96
C LEU A 210 8.40 3.44 -17.13
N ARG A 211 8.69 4.40 -17.98
CA ARG A 211 10.04 4.91 -18.19
C ARG A 211 10.23 6.23 -17.44
N ALA A 212 11.46 6.51 -17.06
CA ALA A 212 11.82 7.83 -16.56
C ALA A 212 11.35 8.94 -17.51
N GLY A 213 10.60 9.89 -16.99
CA GLY A 213 10.00 10.98 -17.77
C GLY A 213 8.55 10.77 -18.21
N ASP A 214 8.02 9.54 -18.12
CA ASP A 214 6.61 9.27 -18.39
C ASP A 214 5.70 10.05 -17.40
N GLY A 215 4.51 10.39 -17.88
CA GLY A 215 3.52 11.16 -17.14
C GLY A 215 2.16 10.49 -17.08
N GLY A 216 1.11 11.29 -16.88
CA GLY A 216 -0.26 10.82 -16.77
C GLY A 216 -0.74 10.04 -17.99
N ASP A 217 -0.40 10.46 -19.21
CA ASP A 217 -0.85 9.82 -20.45
C ASP A 217 -0.35 8.35 -20.54
N GLU A 218 0.93 8.12 -20.28
CA GLU A 218 1.54 6.78 -20.28
C GLU A 218 1.02 5.94 -19.12
N PHE A 219 0.84 6.54 -17.96
CA PHE A 219 0.26 5.89 -16.79
C PHE A 219 -1.19 5.45 -17.06
N GLU A 220 -2.05 6.33 -17.58
CA GLU A 220 -3.42 6.01 -17.94
C GLU A 220 -3.45 4.92 -19.03
N GLN A 221 -2.59 5.00 -20.04
CA GLN A 221 -2.47 3.99 -21.08
C GLN A 221 -2.09 2.63 -20.50
N ALA A 222 -1.14 2.55 -19.56
CA ALA A 222 -0.76 1.30 -18.90
C ALA A 222 -1.94 0.67 -18.16
N PHE A 223 -2.72 1.48 -17.45
CA PHE A 223 -3.93 1.00 -16.77
C PHE A 223 -5.01 0.54 -17.76
N GLU A 224 -5.36 1.36 -18.76
CA GLU A 224 -6.46 1.07 -19.69
C GLU A 224 -6.17 -0.14 -20.58
N THR A 225 -4.90 -0.34 -20.98
CA THR A 225 -4.57 -1.41 -21.94
C THR A 225 -4.05 -2.69 -21.29
N VAL A 226 -3.50 -2.62 -20.06
CA VAL A 226 -2.88 -3.78 -19.41
C VAL A 226 -3.62 -4.16 -18.12
N ILE A 227 -3.77 -3.23 -17.15
CA ILE A 227 -4.22 -3.56 -15.80
C ILE A 227 -5.74 -3.74 -15.73
N LEU A 228 -6.52 -2.74 -16.16
CA LEU A 228 -7.97 -2.75 -16.01
C LEU A 228 -8.67 -3.91 -16.73
N PRO A 229 -8.27 -4.31 -17.97
CA PRO A 229 -8.85 -5.49 -18.60
C PRO A 229 -8.63 -6.77 -17.77
N ARG A 230 -7.42 -6.94 -17.25
CA ARG A 230 -7.07 -8.11 -16.42
C ARG A 230 -7.84 -8.15 -15.10
N LEU A 231 -8.01 -7.00 -14.44
CA LEU A 231 -8.81 -6.89 -13.21
C LEU A 231 -10.28 -7.24 -13.44
N ARG A 232 -10.87 -6.74 -14.53
CA ARG A 232 -12.26 -7.06 -14.88
C ARG A 232 -12.46 -8.54 -15.17
N ASP A 233 -11.52 -9.17 -15.86
CA ASP A 233 -11.56 -10.62 -16.13
C ASP A 233 -11.36 -11.45 -14.86
N PHE A 234 -10.48 -11.00 -13.96
CA PHE A 234 -10.19 -11.68 -12.68
C PHE A 234 -11.37 -11.62 -11.70
N ARG A 235 -12.18 -10.55 -11.73
CA ARG A 235 -13.38 -10.36 -10.89
C ARG A 235 -13.09 -10.54 -9.39
N PRO A 236 -12.29 -9.69 -8.78
CA PRO A 236 -11.96 -9.81 -7.36
C PRO A 236 -13.18 -9.55 -6.46
N ASP A 237 -13.20 -10.15 -5.27
CA ASP A 237 -14.17 -9.89 -4.20
C ASP A 237 -13.77 -8.70 -3.32
N LEU A 238 -12.49 -8.31 -3.38
CA LEU A 238 -11.91 -7.17 -2.69
C LEU A 238 -10.82 -6.55 -3.55
N VAL A 239 -10.83 -5.23 -3.70
CA VAL A 239 -9.76 -4.43 -4.30
C VAL A 239 -8.92 -3.80 -3.20
N ILE A 240 -7.62 -4.08 -3.20
CA ILE A 240 -6.64 -3.48 -2.29
C ILE A 240 -5.72 -2.59 -3.12
N ILE A 241 -5.43 -1.41 -2.62
CA ILE A 241 -4.53 -0.46 -3.27
C ILE A 241 -3.29 -0.27 -2.41
N SER A 242 -2.13 -0.66 -2.91
CA SER A 242 -0.84 -0.16 -2.42
C SER A 242 -0.64 1.23 -3.00
N ALA A 243 -0.97 2.24 -2.18
CA ALA A 243 -1.06 3.63 -2.59
C ALA A 243 0.24 4.37 -2.27
N GLY A 244 1.20 4.30 -3.20
CA GLY A 244 2.38 5.17 -3.20
C GLY A 244 2.10 6.48 -3.94
N PHE A 245 2.68 7.54 -3.46
CA PHE A 245 2.54 8.89 -4.05
C PHE A 245 3.89 9.46 -4.50
N ASP A 246 4.88 8.60 -4.65
CA ASP A 246 6.25 8.89 -5.09
C ASP A 246 6.45 8.89 -6.61
N ALA A 247 5.44 8.50 -7.39
CA ALA A 247 5.39 8.78 -8.82
C ALA A 247 5.07 10.26 -9.14
N HIS A 248 4.78 11.09 -8.11
CA HIS A 248 4.49 12.50 -8.29
C HIS A 248 5.73 13.26 -8.78
N LEU A 249 5.55 14.17 -9.76
CA LEU A 249 6.59 15.02 -10.38
C LEU A 249 7.60 15.64 -9.40
N ARG A 250 7.20 15.89 -8.14
CA ARG A 250 8.04 16.51 -7.11
C ARG A 250 8.84 15.53 -6.28
N ASP A 251 8.62 14.23 -6.45
CA ASP A 251 9.28 13.25 -5.60
C ASP A 251 10.78 13.15 -5.90
N PRO A 252 11.64 13.12 -4.86
CA PRO A 252 13.08 13.10 -5.06
C PRO A 252 13.65 11.71 -5.39
N LEU A 253 12.85 10.63 -5.27
CA LEU A 253 13.37 9.27 -5.41
C LEU A 253 13.10 8.63 -6.78
N ALA A 254 12.34 9.32 -7.66
CA ALA A 254 11.97 8.79 -8.96
C ALA A 254 11.89 9.88 -10.03
N ASN A 255 11.61 9.47 -11.26
CA ASN A 255 11.59 10.38 -12.42
C ASN A 255 10.26 10.32 -13.19
N ILE A 256 9.22 9.74 -12.63
CA ILE A 256 7.85 9.76 -13.18
C ILE A 256 7.21 11.12 -12.87
N ASN A 257 6.31 11.58 -13.72
CA ASN A 257 5.77 12.93 -13.68
C ASN A 257 4.24 12.94 -13.47
N LEU A 258 3.73 12.14 -12.52
CA LEU A 258 2.30 12.20 -12.18
C LEU A 258 1.96 13.47 -11.41
N LEU A 259 0.72 13.90 -11.57
CA LEU A 259 0.11 15.02 -10.87
C LEU A 259 -1.16 14.56 -10.14
N GLU A 260 -1.75 15.47 -9.35
CA GLU A 260 -2.96 15.16 -8.58
C GLU A 260 -4.14 14.64 -9.42
N PRO A 261 -4.40 15.12 -10.68
CA PRO A 261 -5.45 14.56 -11.51
C PRO A 261 -5.29 13.06 -11.83
N ASP A 262 -4.05 12.59 -11.98
CA ASP A 262 -3.76 11.20 -12.30
C ASP A 262 -4.14 10.26 -11.14
N TYR A 263 -3.90 10.69 -9.90
CA TYR A 263 -4.34 9.98 -8.70
C TYR A 263 -5.86 9.98 -8.52
N ILE A 264 -6.56 11.06 -8.93
CA ILE A 264 -8.03 11.06 -8.98
C ILE A 264 -8.51 10.02 -9.98
N TRP A 265 -7.93 10.05 -11.17
CA TRP A 265 -8.32 9.18 -12.27
C TRP A 265 -8.16 7.70 -11.91
N VAL A 266 -6.97 7.27 -11.46
CA VAL A 266 -6.71 5.88 -11.12
C VAL A 266 -7.59 5.40 -9.96
N THR A 267 -7.77 6.23 -8.93
CA THR A 267 -8.65 5.90 -7.81
C THR A 267 -10.08 5.62 -8.28
N ARG A 268 -10.63 6.49 -9.12
CA ARG A 268 -11.96 6.29 -9.68
C ARG A 268 -12.07 5.04 -10.54
N LYS A 269 -11.07 4.77 -11.39
CA LYS A 269 -11.05 3.55 -12.21
C LYS A 269 -11.03 2.27 -11.37
N LEU A 270 -10.29 2.26 -10.28
CA LEU A 270 -10.26 1.13 -9.36
C LEU A 270 -11.58 0.98 -8.59
N MET A 271 -12.22 2.08 -8.21
CA MET A 271 -13.55 2.06 -7.61
C MET A 271 -14.63 1.57 -8.62
N GLU A 272 -14.58 1.99 -9.89
CA GLU A 272 -15.45 1.46 -10.95
C GLU A 272 -15.33 -0.07 -11.09
N VAL A 273 -14.10 -0.62 -11.01
CA VAL A 273 -13.90 -2.08 -11.01
C VAL A 273 -14.47 -2.72 -9.74
N ALA A 274 -14.24 -2.11 -8.58
CA ALA A 274 -14.78 -2.61 -7.33
C ALA A 274 -16.32 -2.63 -7.32
N ASP A 275 -16.96 -1.62 -7.88
CA ASP A 275 -18.43 -1.57 -8.04
C ASP A 275 -18.95 -2.71 -8.92
N GLN A 276 -18.21 -3.04 -9.98
CA GLN A 276 -18.60 -4.09 -10.92
C GLN A 276 -18.41 -5.52 -10.36
N CYS A 277 -17.38 -5.74 -9.54
CA CYS A 277 -16.94 -7.09 -9.15
C CYS A 277 -16.95 -7.33 -7.64
N ALA A 278 -16.63 -6.31 -6.84
CA ALA A 278 -16.32 -6.43 -5.41
C ALA A 278 -17.38 -5.77 -4.49
N ASN A 279 -18.60 -5.50 -4.99
CA ASN A 279 -19.64 -4.78 -4.25
C ASN A 279 -19.17 -3.42 -3.69
N GLY A 280 -18.30 -2.72 -4.43
CA GLY A 280 -17.73 -1.43 -4.03
C GLY A 280 -16.63 -1.51 -2.95
N ARG A 281 -16.15 -2.69 -2.61
CA ARG A 281 -15.17 -2.90 -1.52
C ARG A 281 -13.77 -2.50 -1.96
N VAL A 282 -13.23 -1.44 -1.34
CA VAL A 282 -11.87 -0.94 -1.58
C VAL A 282 -11.17 -0.69 -0.26
N VAL A 283 -9.95 -1.21 -0.12
CA VAL A 283 -9.02 -0.92 0.97
C VAL A 283 -7.77 -0.30 0.38
N SER A 284 -7.44 0.92 0.76
CA SER A 284 -6.24 1.63 0.30
C SER A 284 -5.24 1.78 1.45
N LEU A 285 -3.98 1.44 1.20
CA LEU A 285 -2.90 1.43 2.17
C LEU A 285 -1.77 2.33 1.69
N LEU A 286 -1.31 3.25 2.54
CA LEU A 286 -0.20 4.14 2.22
C LEU A 286 1.10 3.35 2.06
N GLU A 287 1.79 3.57 0.94
CA GLU A 287 3.16 3.11 0.71
C GLU A 287 4.12 4.31 0.65
N GLY A 288 4.76 4.58 -0.48
CA GLY A 288 5.69 5.68 -0.68
C GLY A 288 5.07 7.07 -0.86
N GLY A 289 5.93 8.03 -1.19
CA GLY A 289 5.63 9.46 -1.32
C GLY A 289 6.46 10.28 -0.35
N TYR A 290 7.49 10.96 -0.87
CA TYR A 290 8.59 11.53 -0.05
C TYR A 290 8.74 13.04 -0.20
N ASP A 291 8.21 13.67 -1.26
CA ASP A 291 7.95 15.12 -1.27
C ASP A 291 6.70 15.41 -0.46
N LEU A 292 6.84 16.11 0.66
CA LEU A 292 5.73 16.32 1.59
C LEU A 292 4.57 17.12 0.98
N GLN A 293 4.85 18.02 0.04
CA GLN A 293 3.80 18.79 -0.63
C GLN A 293 3.07 17.96 -1.67
N GLY A 294 3.80 17.18 -2.48
CA GLY A 294 3.24 16.22 -3.42
C GLY A 294 2.39 15.19 -2.72
N LEU A 295 2.93 14.57 -1.66
CA LEU A 295 2.22 13.58 -0.84
C LEU A 295 0.91 14.13 -0.26
N GLY A 296 0.96 15.29 0.39
CA GLY A 296 -0.24 15.87 1.00
C GLY A 296 -1.34 16.18 -0.01
N ARG A 297 -0.98 16.73 -1.18
CA ARG A 297 -1.93 17.03 -2.26
C ARG A 297 -2.50 15.76 -2.89
N SER A 298 -1.64 14.80 -3.20
CA SER A 298 -2.05 13.54 -3.83
C SER A 298 -2.95 12.70 -2.92
N VAL A 299 -2.63 12.62 -1.62
CA VAL A 299 -3.51 11.98 -0.63
C VAL A 299 -4.85 12.68 -0.53
N ALA A 300 -4.87 14.02 -0.52
CA ALA A 300 -6.12 14.79 -0.45
C ALA A 300 -7.07 14.44 -1.61
N VAL A 301 -6.54 14.37 -2.82
CA VAL A 301 -7.39 14.07 -4.00
C VAL A 301 -7.76 12.59 -4.08
N HIS A 302 -6.86 11.69 -3.67
CA HIS A 302 -7.14 10.26 -3.56
C HIS A 302 -8.28 9.99 -2.57
N VAL A 303 -8.18 10.53 -1.35
CA VAL A 303 -9.24 10.40 -0.34
C VAL A 303 -10.53 11.07 -0.78
N THR A 304 -10.45 12.22 -1.46
CA THR A 304 -11.64 12.86 -2.05
C THR A 304 -12.32 11.97 -3.08
N ALA A 305 -11.55 11.26 -3.91
CA ALA A 305 -12.10 10.31 -4.87
C ALA A 305 -12.77 9.13 -4.15
N LEU A 306 -12.14 8.55 -3.12
CA LEU A 306 -12.74 7.48 -2.29
C LEU A 306 -14.06 7.93 -1.62
N MET A 307 -14.17 9.18 -1.18
CA MET A 307 -15.38 9.71 -0.53
C MET A 307 -16.54 9.93 -1.50
N ARG A 308 -16.25 10.17 -2.77
CA ARG A 308 -17.27 10.56 -3.76
C ARG A 308 -17.80 9.40 -4.61
N GLY A 309 -17.05 8.33 -4.73
CA GLY A 309 -17.36 7.19 -5.58
C GLY A 309 -17.00 7.40 -7.03
#